data_aacc3c6e82cf513b18e31d204c017655
#
_entry.id   aacc3c6e82cf513b18e31d204c017655
#
_cell.length_a   1.000
_cell.length_b   1.000
_cell.length_c   1.000
_cell.angle_alpha   90.00
_cell.angle_beta   90.00
_cell.angle_gamma   90.00
#
_symmetry.space_group_name_H-M   'P 1'
#
loop_
_entity.id
_entity.type
_entity.pdbx_description
1 polymer ?
#
loop_
_entity_poly.entity_id
_entity_poly.type
_entity_poly.pdbx_seq_one_letter_code
_entity_poly.pdbx_strand_id
1 'polypeptide(L)'
;MAMKVPRAQRFQMQAIMRYRVRGERSWREGVVENISASGLLFQGEQLMKPDTQIELNFILPGKSVGEKSARVVGRGMIVRSSAIPGMFGAAIMAATITHSRLVRP
;
A
#
# COMPACT_ATOMS: atom_id res chain seq x y z
N MET A 1 -21.12 -5.47 25.24
CA MET A 1 -20.39 -5.48 23.97
C MET A 1 -18.89 -5.40 24.25
N ALA A 2 -18.15 -6.33 23.74
CA ALA A 2 -16.71 -6.32 23.98
C ALA A 2 -16.07 -5.14 23.24
N MET A 3 -15.32 -4.36 23.97
CA MET A 3 -14.53 -3.31 23.38
C MET A 3 -13.35 -3.91 22.64
N LYS A 4 -13.28 -3.71 21.36
CA LYS A 4 -12.11 -4.11 20.60
C LYS A 4 -10.95 -3.19 20.94
N VAL A 5 -9.77 -3.77 21.04
CA VAL A 5 -8.55 -2.98 21.13
C VAL A 5 -8.48 -2.07 19.90
N PRO A 6 -8.26 -0.77 20.09
CA PRO A 6 -8.18 0.13 18.96
C PRO A 6 -7.06 -0.30 18.01
N ARG A 7 -7.39 -0.45 16.76
CA ARG A 7 -6.39 -0.62 15.71
C ARG A 7 -5.90 0.75 15.27
N ALA A 8 -4.72 0.79 14.67
CA ALA A 8 -4.28 2.00 14.02
C ALA A 8 -5.37 2.48 13.07
N GLN A 9 -5.68 3.77 13.12
CA GLN A 9 -6.72 4.34 12.29
C GLN A 9 -6.43 4.12 10.82
N ARG A 10 -7.43 3.68 10.09
CA ARG A 10 -7.32 3.46 8.66
C ARG A 10 -7.98 4.59 7.91
N PHE A 11 -7.34 5.02 6.86
CA PHE A 11 -7.86 6.05 5.96
C PHE A 11 -8.17 5.40 4.63
N GLN A 12 -9.42 5.53 4.19
CA GLN A 12 -9.77 5.13 2.85
C GLN A 12 -9.25 6.17 1.89
N MET A 13 -8.60 5.69 0.85
CA MET A 13 -8.07 6.57 -0.18
C MET A 13 -7.89 5.76 -1.45
N GLN A 14 -7.91 6.45 -2.57
CA GLN A 14 -7.49 5.85 -3.84
C GLN A 14 -6.32 6.65 -4.35
N ALA A 15 -5.16 6.07 -4.27
CA ALA A 15 -3.95 6.68 -4.77
C ALA A 15 -3.19 5.67 -5.61
N ILE A 16 -2.72 6.11 -6.75
CA ILE A 16 -1.88 5.29 -7.59
C ILE A 16 -0.57 5.07 -6.87
N MET A 17 -0.15 3.82 -6.84
CA MET A 17 1.09 3.43 -6.22
C MET A 17 1.94 2.61 -7.18
N ARG A 18 3.21 2.54 -6.88
CA ARG A 18 4.12 1.60 -7.52
C ARG A 18 4.72 0.71 -6.46
N TYR A 19 4.87 -0.54 -6.79
CA TYR A 19 5.50 -1.51 -5.92
C TYR A 19 6.38 -2.45 -6.73
N ARG A 20 7.38 -2.99 -6.06
CA ARG A 20 8.24 -4.01 -6.65
C ARG A 20 8.74 -4.94 -5.57
N VAL A 21 9.10 -6.15 -5.96
CA VAL A 21 9.83 -7.06 -5.09
C VAL A 21 11.18 -6.42 -4.78
N ARG A 22 11.57 -6.46 -3.53
CA ARG A 22 12.84 -5.88 -3.09
C ARG A 22 13.99 -6.48 -3.88
N GLY A 23 14.80 -5.62 -4.47
CA GLY A 23 15.93 -6.03 -5.29
C GLY A 23 15.64 -6.21 -6.77
N GLU A 24 14.37 -6.23 -7.17
CA GLU A 24 14.01 -6.26 -8.59
C GLU A 24 13.95 -4.86 -9.19
N ARG A 25 14.11 -4.78 -10.49
CA ARG A 25 14.09 -3.51 -11.20
C ARG A 25 12.70 -3.08 -11.62
N SER A 26 11.84 -4.03 -11.92
CA SER A 26 10.54 -3.73 -12.53
C SER A 26 9.54 -3.27 -11.49
N TRP A 27 9.05 -2.06 -11.65
CA TRP A 27 7.95 -1.53 -10.86
C TRP A 27 6.63 -1.97 -11.47
N ARG A 28 5.68 -2.23 -10.60
CA ARG A 28 4.30 -2.56 -10.97
C ARG A 28 3.38 -1.49 -10.42
N GLU A 29 2.27 -1.30 -11.09
CA GLU A 29 1.28 -0.33 -10.66
C GLU A 29 0.22 -0.98 -9.80
N GLY A 30 -0.31 -0.20 -8.89
CA GLY A 30 -1.42 -0.58 -8.04
C GLY A 30 -2.18 0.64 -7.57
N VAL A 31 -3.23 0.39 -6.82
CA VAL A 31 -4.07 1.44 -6.23
C VAL A 31 -4.20 1.16 -4.75
N VAL A 32 -3.81 2.12 -3.94
CA VAL A 32 -4.00 2.05 -2.48
C VAL A 32 -5.48 2.21 -2.20
N GLU A 33 -6.03 1.28 -1.43
CA GLU A 33 -7.44 1.32 -1.02
C GLU A 33 -7.61 1.90 0.38
N ASN A 34 -6.76 1.50 1.30
CA ASN A 34 -6.71 2.11 2.61
C ASN A 34 -5.31 1.97 3.20
N ILE A 35 -5.01 2.81 4.15
CA ILE A 35 -3.70 2.88 4.78
C ILE A 35 -3.85 3.15 6.27
N SER A 36 -2.92 2.61 7.04
CA SER A 36 -2.73 2.92 8.45
C SER A 36 -1.24 3.07 8.72
N ALA A 37 -0.87 3.43 9.94
CA ALA A 37 0.53 3.57 10.31
C ALA A 37 1.34 2.27 10.14
N SER A 38 0.67 1.12 10.24
CA SER A 38 1.34 -0.19 10.24
C SER A 38 1.17 -0.97 8.95
N GLY A 39 0.32 -0.53 8.03
CA GLY A 39 0.09 -1.31 6.83
C GLY A 39 -0.82 -0.65 5.82
N LEU A 40 -1.01 -1.33 4.71
CA LEU A 40 -1.90 -0.87 3.66
C LEU A 40 -2.59 -2.04 2.97
N LEU A 41 -3.74 -1.74 2.41
CA LEU A 41 -4.46 -2.61 1.51
C LEU A 41 -4.42 -1.98 0.12
N PHE A 42 -4.07 -2.75 -0.89
CA PHE A 42 -3.96 -2.23 -2.25
C PHE A 42 -4.33 -3.28 -3.28
N GLN A 43 -4.78 -2.82 -4.42
CA GLN A 43 -4.93 -3.65 -5.61
C GLN A 43 -3.67 -3.50 -6.45
N GLY A 44 -3.11 -4.62 -6.86
CA GLY A 44 -1.94 -4.61 -7.71
C GLY A 44 -2.17 -5.36 -9.01
N GLU A 45 -1.42 -5.01 -10.03
CA GLU A 45 -1.50 -5.66 -11.32
C GLU A 45 -0.86 -7.05 -11.34
N GLN A 46 -0.12 -7.40 -10.31
CA GLN A 46 0.48 -8.71 -10.17
C GLN A 46 0.40 -9.19 -8.74
N LEU A 47 -0.09 -10.41 -8.56
CA LEU A 47 -0.16 -11.06 -7.27
C LEU A 47 1.25 -11.34 -6.75
N MET A 48 1.48 -10.98 -5.49
CA MET A 48 2.70 -11.32 -4.77
C MET A 48 2.35 -12.29 -3.65
N LYS A 49 3.21 -13.27 -3.42
CA LYS A 49 2.99 -14.25 -2.36
C LYS A 49 3.15 -13.61 -0.99
N PRO A 50 2.46 -14.12 0.05
CA PRO A 50 2.78 -13.75 1.43
C PRO A 50 4.26 -13.92 1.73
N ASP A 51 4.76 -13.09 2.63
CA ASP A 51 6.17 -12.99 3.02
C ASP A 51 7.10 -12.39 1.96
N THR A 52 6.56 -11.97 0.82
CA THR A 52 7.36 -11.23 -0.15
C THR A 52 7.68 -9.85 0.38
N GLN A 53 8.95 -9.51 0.42
CA GLN A 53 9.40 -8.17 0.77
C GLN A 53 9.27 -7.26 -0.45
N ILE A 54 8.68 -6.10 -0.24
CA ILE A 54 8.42 -5.15 -1.31
C ILE A 54 8.95 -3.77 -0.97
N GLU A 55 9.23 -3.01 -2.01
CA GLU A 55 9.38 -1.57 -1.95
C GLU A 55 8.13 -0.95 -2.55
N LEU A 56 7.73 0.20 -2.02
CA LEU A 56 6.51 0.87 -2.48
C LEU A 56 6.70 2.38 -2.48
N ASN A 57 5.96 3.04 -3.35
CA ASN A 57 5.81 4.48 -3.30
C ASN A 57 4.45 4.90 -3.81
N PHE A 58 3.92 5.96 -3.25
CA PHE A 58 2.66 6.55 -3.67
C PHE A 58 2.59 8.00 -3.20
N ILE A 59 1.66 8.74 -3.78
CA ILE A 59 1.43 10.13 -3.40
C ILE A 59 0.28 10.18 -2.40
N LEU A 60 0.56 10.73 -1.23
CA LEU A 60 -0.45 11.00 -0.22
C LEU A 60 -0.99 12.40 -0.47
N PRO A 61 -2.28 12.55 -0.81
CA PRO A 61 -2.83 13.86 -1.07
C PRO A 61 -2.89 14.72 0.20
N GLY A 62 -2.83 16.03 0.02
CA GLY A 62 -3.02 16.96 1.12
C GLY A 62 -4.44 16.87 1.67
N LYS A 63 -4.61 17.17 2.96
CA LYS A 63 -5.88 17.03 3.66
C LYS A 63 -6.84 18.18 3.40
N SER A 64 -6.33 19.33 2.99
CA SER A 64 -7.13 20.52 2.77
C SER A 64 -6.64 21.30 1.56
N VAL A 65 -7.48 22.25 1.12
CA VAL A 65 -7.12 23.13 0.00
C VAL A 65 -5.83 23.87 0.34
N GLY A 66 -4.87 23.83 -0.57
CA GLY A 66 -3.59 24.49 -0.38
C GLY A 66 -2.55 23.65 0.35
N GLU A 67 -2.94 22.54 0.96
CA GLU A 67 -1.99 21.63 1.58
C GLU A 67 -1.30 20.79 0.50
N LYS A 68 0.02 20.75 0.56
CA LYS A 68 0.79 20.02 -0.45
C LYS A 68 0.68 18.53 -0.23
N SER A 69 0.66 17.80 -1.34
CA SER A 69 0.80 16.35 -1.31
C SER A 69 2.22 15.97 -0.88
N ALA A 70 2.37 14.73 -0.43
CA ALA A 70 3.65 14.18 -0.05
C ALA A 70 3.84 12.82 -0.71
N ARG A 71 5.06 12.51 -1.10
CA ARG A 71 5.39 11.19 -1.59
C ARG A 71 5.76 10.30 -0.41
N VAL A 72 5.14 9.15 -0.33
CA VAL A 72 5.52 8.11 0.63
C VAL A 72 6.41 7.12 -0.09
N VAL A 73 7.58 6.88 0.47
CA VAL A 73 8.52 5.86 0.00
C VAL A 73 8.74 4.91 1.15
N GLY A 74 8.62 3.62 0.89
CA GLY A 74 8.73 2.68 1.99
C GLY A 74 9.06 1.27 1.57
N ARG A 75 9.18 0.45 2.58
CA ARG A 75 9.36 -1.00 2.48
C ARG A 75 8.30 -1.67 3.29
N GLY A 76 7.92 -2.85 2.85
CA GLY A 76 6.94 -3.63 3.56
C GLY A 76 7.04 -5.09 3.20
N MET A 77 6.09 -5.85 3.72
CA MET A 77 6.01 -7.28 3.45
C MET A 77 4.55 -7.64 3.20
N ILE A 78 4.32 -8.40 2.15
CA ILE A 78 2.98 -8.92 1.85
C ILE A 78 2.60 -9.91 2.96
N VAL A 79 1.46 -9.69 3.58
CA VAL A 79 0.95 -10.58 4.62
C VAL A 79 -0.19 -11.47 4.12
N ARG A 80 -0.91 -11.02 3.11
CA ARG A 80 -1.92 -11.85 2.44
C ARG A 80 -2.18 -11.29 1.05
N SER A 81 -2.63 -12.17 0.18
CA SER A 81 -2.97 -11.80 -1.19
C SER A 81 -4.08 -12.70 -1.69
N SER A 82 -4.89 -12.17 -2.58
CA SER A 82 -6.03 -12.87 -3.14
C SER A 82 -6.25 -12.39 -4.57
N ALA A 83 -6.33 -13.33 -5.51
CA ALA A 83 -6.61 -12.99 -6.90
C ALA A 83 -8.00 -12.37 -7.02
N ILE A 84 -8.15 -11.44 -7.94
CA ILE A 84 -9.44 -10.80 -8.22
C ILE A 84 -10.11 -11.62 -9.34
N PRO A 85 -11.29 -12.21 -9.08
CA PRO A 85 -11.99 -12.97 -10.12
C PRO A 85 -12.29 -12.11 -11.34
N GLY A 86 -12.04 -12.65 -12.52
CA GLY A 86 -12.27 -11.96 -13.77
C GLY A 86 -11.23 -10.93 -14.18
N MET A 87 -10.24 -10.68 -13.33
CA MET A 87 -9.16 -9.74 -13.63
C MET A 87 -7.84 -10.49 -13.65
N PHE A 88 -7.44 -10.91 -14.82
CA PHE A 88 -6.26 -11.73 -14.98
C PHE A 88 -5.01 -11.05 -14.43
N GLY A 89 -4.34 -11.75 -13.52
CA GLY A 89 -3.10 -11.26 -12.92
C GLY A 89 -3.27 -10.29 -11.77
N ALA A 90 -4.43 -9.65 -11.65
CA ALA A 90 -4.66 -8.67 -10.60
C ALA A 90 -4.97 -9.33 -9.26
N ALA A 91 -4.61 -8.63 -8.18
CA ALA A 91 -4.82 -9.15 -6.83
C ALA A 91 -5.10 -8.02 -5.84
N ILE A 92 -5.85 -8.36 -4.79
CA ILE A 92 -5.94 -7.54 -3.59
C ILE A 92 -4.89 -8.05 -2.62
N MET A 93 -4.08 -7.15 -2.11
CA MET A 93 -2.97 -7.51 -1.24
C MET A 93 -2.94 -6.61 -0.02
N ALA A 94 -2.61 -7.22 1.10
CA ALA A 94 -2.34 -6.49 2.33
C ALA A 94 -0.85 -6.61 2.65
N ALA A 95 -0.24 -5.51 3.01
CA ALA A 95 1.17 -5.45 3.37
C ALA A 95 1.35 -4.73 4.69
N THR A 96 2.28 -5.20 5.50
CA THR A 96 2.78 -4.42 6.62
C THR A 96 3.79 -3.42 6.10
N ILE A 97 3.85 -2.26 6.73
CA ILE A 97 4.87 -1.26 6.43
C ILE A 97 5.94 -1.36 7.51
N THR A 98 7.15 -1.70 7.11
CA THR A 98 8.26 -1.84 8.05
C THR A 98 9.11 -0.58 8.14
N HIS A 99 9.23 0.14 7.04
CA HIS A 99 9.95 1.40 6.96
C HIS A 99 9.21 2.32 6.02
N SER A 100 9.09 3.57 6.39
CA SER A 100 8.51 4.57 5.49
C SER A 100 9.06 5.95 5.82
N ARG A 101 9.05 6.80 4.80
CA ARG A 101 9.37 8.21 4.96
C ARG A 101 8.56 9.03 3.98
N LEU A 102 8.33 10.26 4.36
CA LEU A 102 7.71 11.24 3.49
C LEU A 102 8.81 11.99 2.75
N VAL A 103 8.63 12.09 1.44
CA VAL A 103 9.51 12.86 0.59
C VAL A 103 8.66 13.95 -0.04
N ARG A 104 9.11 15.19 0.06
CA ARG A 104 8.40 16.29 -0.59
C ARG A 104 8.62 16.22 -2.09
N PRO A 105 7.54 16.40 -2.87
CA PRO A 105 7.68 16.43 -4.32
C PRO A 105 8.47 17.62 -4.81
#